data_af1f7a3567a693e6fa55ea2ac1e936ff
#
_entry.id   af1f7a3567a693e6fa55ea2ac1e936ff
#
_cell.length_a   1.000
_cell.length_b   1.000
_cell.length_c   1.000
_cell.angle_alpha   90.00
_cell.angle_beta   90.00
_cell.angle_gamma   90.00
#
_symmetry.space_group_name_H-M   'P 1'
#
loop_
_entity.id
_entity.type
_entity.pdbx_description
1 polymer ?
#
loop_
_entity_poly.entity_id
_entity_poly.type
_entity_poly.pdbx_seq_one_letter_code
_entity_poly.pdbx_strand_id
1 'polypeptide(L)'
;RIELLERVNPQITIEKFRLYKEKGMLDSAFVQLQTLCDESPHDMNIRIVAGTQYMNAGDTAKTLEIYNEVRRQEPTNLTLHLATMDYLRDQGKHKAYDRMRDSLLFSPESPSQLRVLLLKSYIADVQRDSTYTTQLTAAFDTLLAKPQQNTEILIMKAAYQSFSKQPQEAICQTMRQVLDVEPGNQMALSELLQYYAERN
;
A
#
# COMPACT_ATOMS: atom_id res chain seq x y z
N ARG A 1 15.69 35.35 6.75
CA ARG A 1 15.21 36.69 6.31
C ARG A 1 14.10 36.64 5.25
N ILE A 2 13.96 35.50 4.53
CA ILE A 2 12.87 35.26 3.55
C ILE A 2 11.55 34.90 4.26
N GLU A 3 11.61 34.23 5.41
CA GLU A 3 10.44 33.80 6.18
C GLU A 3 9.68 34.94 6.90
N LEU A 4 10.24 36.12 7.01
CA LEU A 4 9.59 37.28 7.64
C LEU A 4 8.52 37.95 6.76
N LEU A 5 8.37 37.51 5.52
CA LEU A 5 7.48 38.16 4.53
C LEU A 5 6.44 37.21 3.91
N GLU A 6 6.53 35.91 4.14
CA GLU A 6 5.59 34.92 3.57
C GLU A 6 5.12 33.94 4.63
N ARG A 7 3.87 33.46 4.49
CA ARG A 7 3.36 32.29 5.23
C ARG A 7 4.37 31.16 5.11
N VAL A 8 4.53 30.37 6.16
CA VAL A 8 5.41 29.17 6.14
C VAL A 8 5.20 28.40 4.84
N ASN A 9 6.24 28.29 4.03
CA ASN A 9 6.17 27.52 2.79
C ASN A 9 6.45 26.03 3.11
N PRO A 10 5.47 25.13 2.93
CA PRO A 10 5.65 23.72 3.26
C PRO A 10 6.87 23.08 2.60
N GLN A 11 7.18 23.45 1.35
CA GLN A 11 8.33 22.91 0.62
C GLN A 11 9.64 23.33 1.26
N ILE A 12 9.76 24.61 1.64
CA ILE A 12 10.96 25.13 2.34
C ILE A 12 11.12 24.46 3.70
N THR A 13 10.03 24.26 4.43
CA THR A 13 10.06 23.63 5.75
C THR A 13 10.49 22.17 5.66
N ILE A 14 10.00 21.44 4.65
CA ILE A 14 10.43 20.06 4.37
C ILE A 14 11.91 20.00 3.99
N GLU A 15 12.41 20.92 3.16
CA GLU A 15 13.84 20.98 2.82
C GLU A 15 14.72 21.29 4.02
N LYS A 16 14.29 22.22 4.90
CA LYS A 16 14.98 22.48 6.15
C LYS A 16 15.03 21.24 7.05
N PHE A 17 13.90 20.54 7.20
CA PHE A 17 13.85 19.28 7.93
C PHE A 17 14.89 18.30 7.39
N ARG A 18 14.95 18.10 6.06
CA ARG A 18 15.89 17.22 5.41
C ARG A 18 17.35 17.62 5.69
N LEU A 19 17.67 18.88 5.52
CA LEU A 19 19.02 19.41 5.77
C LEU A 19 19.47 19.25 7.23
N TYR A 20 18.58 19.53 8.19
CA TYR A 20 18.89 19.33 9.61
C TYR A 20 19.11 17.83 9.94
N LYS A 21 18.28 16.96 9.36
CA LYS A 21 18.40 15.50 9.52
C LYS A 21 19.74 14.99 8.96
N GLU A 22 20.13 15.43 7.76
CA GLU A 22 21.43 15.09 7.14
C GLU A 22 22.62 15.55 7.97
N LYS A 23 22.49 16.66 8.69
CA LYS A 23 23.52 17.17 9.63
C LYS A 23 23.47 16.52 11.01
N GLY A 24 22.58 15.58 11.24
CA GLY A 24 22.41 14.94 12.56
C GLY A 24 21.73 15.84 13.62
N MET A 25 21.20 17.00 13.24
CA MET A 25 20.53 17.96 14.12
C MET A 25 19.04 17.60 14.28
N LEU A 26 18.77 16.45 14.90
CA LEU A 26 17.41 15.88 14.96
C LEU A 26 16.40 16.82 15.63
N ASP A 27 16.76 17.45 16.75
CA ASP A 27 15.86 18.38 17.45
C ASP A 27 15.42 19.53 16.53
N SER A 28 16.38 20.14 15.82
CA SER A 28 16.09 21.21 14.86
C SER A 28 15.23 20.71 13.68
N ALA A 29 15.45 19.49 13.22
CA ALA A 29 14.65 18.87 12.19
C ALA A 29 13.20 18.71 12.65
N PHE A 30 12.97 18.13 13.84
CA PHE A 30 11.60 17.93 14.36
C PHE A 30 10.87 19.24 14.66
N VAL A 31 11.57 20.32 15.02
CA VAL A 31 10.96 21.66 15.12
C VAL A 31 10.37 22.09 13.79
N GLN A 32 11.02 21.79 12.65
CA GLN A 32 10.47 22.13 11.33
C GLN A 32 9.20 21.31 11.01
N LEU A 33 9.15 20.03 11.37
CA LEU A 33 7.93 19.23 11.21
C LEU A 33 6.80 19.72 12.10
N GLN A 34 7.10 20.07 13.34
CA GLN A 34 6.08 20.62 14.25
C GLN A 34 5.52 21.92 13.69
N THR A 35 6.37 22.84 13.23
CA THR A 35 5.95 24.09 12.56
C THR A 35 5.02 23.79 11.38
N LEU A 36 5.34 22.80 10.56
CA LEU A 36 4.50 22.42 9.42
C LEU A 36 3.13 21.87 9.86
N CYS A 37 3.10 21.05 10.92
CA CYS A 37 1.85 20.56 11.51
C CYS A 37 0.99 21.69 12.10
N ASP A 38 1.61 22.66 12.75
CA ASP A 38 0.93 23.79 13.38
C ASP A 38 0.32 24.76 12.34
N GLU A 39 1.00 24.94 11.22
CA GLU A 39 0.50 25.74 10.09
C GLU A 39 -0.59 25.05 9.27
N SER A 40 -0.67 23.72 9.37
CA SER A 40 -1.64 22.90 8.66
C SER A 40 -2.36 21.93 9.60
N PRO A 41 -3.09 22.44 10.60
CA PRO A 41 -3.62 21.64 11.71
C PRO A 41 -4.68 20.60 11.27
N HIS A 42 -5.30 20.80 10.10
CA HIS A 42 -6.32 19.92 9.53
C HIS A 42 -5.78 18.96 8.47
N ASP A 43 -4.49 19.06 8.11
CA ASP A 43 -3.88 18.13 7.14
C ASP A 43 -3.30 16.90 7.89
N MET A 44 -4.12 15.85 7.95
CA MET A 44 -3.74 14.61 8.61
C MET A 44 -2.57 13.91 7.91
N ASN A 45 -2.37 14.10 6.59
CA ASN A 45 -1.25 13.50 5.88
C ASN A 45 0.08 14.11 6.33
N ILE A 46 0.14 15.40 6.59
CA ILE A 46 1.33 16.06 7.18
C ILE A 46 1.65 15.46 8.55
N ARG A 47 0.64 15.25 9.40
CA ARG A 47 0.82 14.61 10.72
C ARG A 47 1.32 13.17 10.57
N ILE A 48 0.82 12.39 9.61
CA ILE A 48 1.29 11.03 9.34
C ILE A 48 2.76 11.05 8.89
N VAL A 49 3.14 11.99 8.02
CA VAL A 49 4.55 12.17 7.61
C VAL A 49 5.42 12.47 8.82
N ALA A 50 5.01 13.37 9.71
CA ALA A 50 5.72 13.67 10.95
C ALA A 50 5.87 12.41 11.84
N GLY A 51 4.78 11.66 12.05
CA GLY A 51 4.81 10.39 12.79
C GLY A 51 5.78 9.38 12.19
N THR A 52 5.82 9.26 10.86
CA THR A 52 6.79 8.38 10.15
C THR A 52 8.24 8.83 10.37
N GLN A 53 8.51 10.13 10.44
CA GLN A 53 9.86 10.61 10.73
C GLN A 53 10.28 10.33 12.18
N TYR A 54 9.35 10.43 13.15
CA TYR A 54 9.61 9.99 14.53
C TYR A 54 9.90 8.49 14.60
N MET A 55 9.15 7.67 13.86
CA MET A 55 9.42 6.23 13.73
C MET A 55 10.85 5.97 13.23
N ASN A 56 11.24 6.65 12.15
CA ASN A 56 12.58 6.51 11.55
C ASN A 56 13.70 6.99 12.48
N ALA A 57 13.40 7.85 13.45
CA ALA A 57 14.33 8.28 14.50
C ALA A 57 14.29 7.37 15.74
N GLY A 58 13.44 6.33 15.75
CA GLY A 58 13.31 5.39 16.87
C GLY A 58 12.34 5.83 17.97
N ASP A 59 11.70 7.00 17.84
CA ASP A 59 10.69 7.47 18.79
C ASP A 59 9.32 6.86 18.47
N THR A 60 9.17 5.60 18.87
CA THR A 60 7.93 4.85 18.68
C THR A 60 6.76 5.39 19.51
N ALA A 61 7.05 6.01 20.67
CA ALA A 61 6.02 6.58 21.53
C ALA A 61 5.34 7.77 20.86
N LYS A 62 6.13 8.69 20.30
CA LYS A 62 5.61 9.85 19.57
C LYS A 62 4.91 9.44 18.28
N THR A 63 5.45 8.45 17.56
CA THR A 63 4.79 7.86 16.37
C THR A 63 3.37 7.38 16.71
N LEU A 64 3.23 6.57 17.76
CA LEU A 64 1.93 6.03 18.15
C LEU A 64 0.96 7.10 18.64
N GLU A 65 1.45 8.12 19.36
CA GLU A 65 0.63 9.29 19.77
C GLU A 65 0.00 9.94 18.53
N ILE A 66 0.82 10.28 17.53
CA ILE A 66 0.38 10.95 16.29
C ILE A 66 -0.58 10.04 15.50
N TYR A 67 -0.23 8.78 15.30
CA TYR A 67 -1.07 7.85 14.53
C TYR A 67 -2.42 7.59 15.21
N ASN A 68 -2.46 7.55 16.55
CA ASN A 68 -3.70 7.40 17.29
C ASN A 68 -4.57 8.66 17.22
N GLU A 69 -3.97 9.83 17.18
CA GLU A 69 -4.69 11.10 16.98
C GLU A 69 -5.33 11.13 15.58
N VAL A 70 -4.56 10.84 14.54
CA VAL A 70 -5.09 10.80 13.16
C VAL A 70 -6.19 9.75 13.04
N ARG A 71 -6.01 8.55 13.63
CA ARG A 71 -7.02 7.48 13.59
C ARG A 71 -8.36 7.90 14.23
N ARG A 72 -8.32 8.73 15.28
CA ARG A 72 -9.55 9.25 15.90
C ARG A 72 -10.29 10.25 15.02
N GLN A 73 -9.55 11.03 14.21
CA GLN A 73 -10.14 12.06 13.35
C GLN A 73 -10.52 11.48 11.97
N GLU A 74 -9.67 10.64 11.40
CA GLU A 74 -9.84 10.03 10.08
C GLU A 74 -9.58 8.51 10.14
N PRO A 75 -10.51 7.72 10.66
CA PRO A 75 -10.32 6.27 10.84
C PRO A 75 -10.10 5.50 9.53
N THR A 76 -10.56 6.03 8.40
CA THR A 76 -10.42 5.44 7.06
C THR A 76 -9.28 6.04 6.24
N ASN A 77 -8.42 6.87 6.84
CA ASN A 77 -7.30 7.48 6.12
C ASN A 77 -6.34 6.42 5.60
N LEU A 78 -6.21 6.34 4.27
CA LEU A 78 -5.41 5.34 3.60
C LEU A 78 -3.91 5.48 3.93
N THR A 79 -3.40 6.71 3.96
CA THR A 79 -2.00 6.99 4.30
C THR A 79 -1.67 6.50 5.71
N LEU A 80 -2.59 6.68 6.68
CA LEU A 80 -2.43 6.15 8.02
C LEU A 80 -2.40 4.63 8.05
N HIS A 81 -3.28 3.97 7.29
CA HIS A 81 -3.29 2.50 7.22
C HIS A 81 -1.95 1.97 6.70
N LEU A 82 -1.45 2.52 5.61
CA LEU A 82 -0.17 2.13 5.02
C LEU A 82 1.00 2.42 5.99
N ALA A 83 1.06 3.62 6.57
CA ALA A 83 2.08 3.97 7.55
C ALA A 83 2.04 3.09 8.81
N THR A 84 0.83 2.68 9.26
CA THR A 84 0.69 1.74 10.38
C THR A 84 1.17 0.34 9.99
N MET A 85 0.91 -0.12 8.78
CA MET A 85 1.41 -1.40 8.28
C MET A 85 2.94 -1.40 8.20
N ASP A 86 3.55 -0.33 7.68
CA ASP A 86 5.00 -0.17 7.66
C ASP A 86 5.59 -0.20 9.08
N TYR A 87 4.98 0.53 10.02
CA TYR A 87 5.35 0.47 11.44
C TYR A 87 5.31 -0.95 12.00
N LEU A 88 4.22 -1.70 11.73
CA LEU A 88 4.08 -3.07 12.24
C LEU A 88 5.15 -4.00 11.66
N ARG A 89 5.48 -3.83 10.38
CA ARG A 89 6.53 -4.60 9.70
C ARG A 89 7.91 -4.30 10.30
N ASP A 90 8.26 -3.03 10.47
CA ASP A 90 9.55 -2.59 10.99
C ASP A 90 9.75 -3.01 12.46
N GLN A 91 8.67 -3.12 13.23
CA GLN A 91 8.68 -3.65 14.59
C GLN A 91 8.64 -5.19 14.66
N GLY A 92 8.69 -5.90 13.53
CA GLY A 92 8.61 -7.36 13.49
C GLY A 92 7.27 -7.94 13.97
N LYS A 93 6.22 -7.11 14.01
CA LYS A 93 4.88 -7.51 14.48
C LYS A 93 4.08 -8.19 13.35
N HIS A 94 4.64 -9.25 12.77
CA HIS A 94 4.10 -9.90 11.56
C HIS A 94 2.63 -10.32 11.70
N LYS A 95 2.23 -10.93 12.82
CA LYS A 95 0.82 -11.32 13.05
C LYS A 95 -0.15 -10.14 13.07
N ALA A 96 0.28 -8.97 13.53
CA ALA A 96 -0.55 -7.77 13.54
C ALA A 96 -0.62 -7.14 12.14
N TYR A 97 0.50 -7.15 11.42
CA TYR A 97 0.60 -6.76 10.03
C TYR A 97 -0.35 -7.58 9.15
N ASP A 98 -0.28 -8.93 9.23
CA ASP A 98 -1.13 -9.84 8.47
C ASP A 98 -2.61 -9.60 8.74
N ARG A 99 -3.01 -9.50 10.02
CA ARG A 99 -4.41 -9.19 10.39
C ARG A 99 -4.88 -7.86 9.83
N MET A 100 -4.04 -6.84 9.86
CA MET A 100 -4.39 -5.53 9.33
C MET A 100 -4.50 -5.56 7.81
N ARG A 101 -3.54 -6.20 7.11
CA ARG A 101 -3.59 -6.43 5.67
C ARG A 101 -4.89 -7.11 5.25
N ASP A 102 -5.23 -8.22 5.90
CA ASP A 102 -6.41 -9.02 5.55
C ASP A 102 -7.70 -8.25 5.86
N SER A 103 -7.76 -7.53 6.98
CA SER A 103 -8.90 -6.67 7.32
C SER A 103 -9.14 -5.59 6.25
N LEU A 104 -8.08 -4.95 5.76
CA LEU A 104 -8.18 -3.93 4.71
C LEU A 104 -8.47 -4.56 3.34
N LEU A 105 -7.86 -5.70 3.02
CA LEU A 105 -8.02 -6.39 1.74
C LEU A 105 -9.46 -6.85 1.51
N PHE A 106 -10.10 -7.37 2.56
CA PHE A 106 -11.46 -7.92 2.47
C PHE A 106 -12.56 -6.93 2.86
N SER A 107 -12.23 -5.74 3.35
CA SER A 107 -13.24 -4.73 3.67
C SER A 107 -14.00 -4.29 2.42
N PRO A 108 -15.35 -4.28 2.44
CA PRO A 108 -16.16 -3.78 1.35
C PRO A 108 -15.87 -2.30 1.03
N GLU A 109 -15.46 -1.53 2.03
CA GLU A 109 -15.20 -0.10 1.92
C GLU A 109 -13.83 0.22 1.33
N SER A 110 -12.93 -0.78 1.22
CA SER A 110 -11.60 -0.57 0.68
C SER A 110 -11.65 -0.25 -0.81
N PRO A 111 -11.00 0.84 -1.27
CA PRO A 111 -10.87 1.14 -2.68
C PRO A 111 -10.13 0.03 -3.46
N SER A 112 -10.46 -0.15 -4.74
CA SER A 112 -9.79 -1.14 -5.60
C SER A 112 -8.28 -0.95 -5.63
N GLN A 113 -7.80 0.31 -5.69
CA GLN A 113 -6.37 0.64 -5.70
C GLN A 113 -5.66 0.14 -4.44
N LEU A 114 -6.32 0.23 -3.27
CA LEU A 114 -5.76 -0.31 -2.02
C LEU A 114 -5.65 -1.83 -2.09
N ARG A 115 -6.71 -2.51 -2.54
CA ARG A 115 -6.68 -3.98 -2.68
C ARG A 115 -5.55 -4.44 -3.60
N VAL A 116 -5.37 -3.76 -4.73
CA VAL A 116 -4.25 -4.03 -5.65
C VAL A 116 -2.89 -3.84 -4.97
N LEU A 117 -2.73 -2.76 -4.20
CA LEU A 117 -1.49 -2.49 -3.46
C LEU A 117 -1.21 -3.57 -2.40
N LEU A 118 -2.25 -3.97 -1.65
CA LEU A 118 -2.13 -5.01 -0.63
C LEU A 118 -1.83 -6.39 -1.24
N LEU A 119 -2.43 -6.73 -2.38
CA LEU A 119 -2.11 -7.95 -3.12
C LEU A 119 -0.68 -7.94 -3.65
N LYS A 120 -0.17 -6.82 -4.16
CA LYS A 120 1.24 -6.69 -4.57
C LYS A 120 2.18 -6.94 -3.39
N SER A 121 1.87 -6.37 -2.23
CA SER A 121 2.62 -6.63 -0.99
C SER A 121 2.56 -8.12 -0.62
N TYR A 122 1.40 -8.74 -0.72
CA TYR A 122 1.22 -10.16 -0.44
C TYR A 122 2.05 -11.06 -1.38
N ILE A 123 2.05 -10.76 -2.68
CA ILE A 123 2.88 -11.46 -3.66
C ILE A 123 4.37 -11.31 -3.31
N ALA A 124 4.81 -10.12 -2.89
CA ALA A 124 6.18 -9.90 -2.45
C ALA A 124 6.53 -10.70 -1.18
N ASP A 125 5.59 -10.89 -0.26
CA ASP A 125 5.78 -11.73 0.91
C ASP A 125 5.93 -13.21 0.51
N VAL A 126 5.12 -13.72 -0.42
CA VAL A 126 5.26 -15.09 -0.97
C VAL A 126 6.63 -15.31 -1.64
N GLN A 127 7.17 -14.29 -2.30
CA GLN A 127 8.50 -14.38 -2.92
C GLN A 127 9.62 -14.52 -1.88
N ARG A 128 9.44 -13.99 -0.68
CA ARG A 128 10.39 -14.10 0.43
C ARG A 128 10.17 -15.36 1.25
N ASP A 129 8.92 -15.75 1.43
CA ASP A 129 8.50 -16.90 2.24
C ASP A 129 7.30 -17.60 1.60
N SER A 130 7.58 -18.76 0.99
CA SER A 130 6.57 -19.55 0.28
C SER A 130 5.45 -20.09 1.17
N THR A 131 5.57 -20.01 2.50
CA THR A 131 4.49 -20.41 3.43
C THR A 131 3.23 -19.55 3.25
N TYR A 132 3.35 -18.33 2.72
CA TYR A 132 2.24 -17.44 2.39
C TYR A 132 1.46 -17.83 1.11
N THR A 133 1.93 -18.80 0.34
CA THR A 133 1.31 -19.19 -0.96
C THR A 133 -0.16 -19.59 -0.81
N THR A 134 -0.47 -20.43 0.18
CA THR A 134 -1.85 -20.92 0.42
C THR A 134 -2.78 -19.76 0.79
N GLN A 135 -2.31 -18.84 1.63
CA GLN A 135 -3.08 -17.68 2.07
C GLN A 135 -3.32 -16.69 0.92
N LEU A 136 -2.32 -16.45 0.07
CA LEU A 136 -2.49 -15.59 -1.12
C LEU A 136 -3.49 -16.21 -2.11
N THR A 137 -3.43 -17.52 -2.34
CA THR A 137 -4.40 -18.21 -3.19
C THR A 137 -5.82 -18.06 -2.63
N ALA A 138 -6.01 -18.31 -1.33
CA ALA A 138 -7.29 -18.12 -0.67
C ALA A 138 -7.77 -16.66 -0.71
N ALA A 139 -6.86 -15.70 -0.67
CA ALA A 139 -7.19 -14.28 -0.80
C ALA A 139 -7.73 -13.96 -2.21
N PHE A 140 -7.10 -14.46 -3.27
CA PHE A 140 -7.63 -14.32 -4.62
C PHE A 140 -9.02 -14.98 -4.74
N ASP A 141 -9.18 -16.19 -4.25
CA ASP A 141 -10.46 -16.91 -4.33
C ASP A 141 -11.57 -16.17 -3.58
N THR A 142 -11.27 -15.62 -2.41
CA THR A 142 -12.22 -14.82 -1.62
C THR A 142 -12.63 -13.54 -2.34
N LEU A 143 -11.67 -12.82 -2.92
CA LEU A 143 -11.94 -11.57 -3.63
C LEU A 143 -12.71 -11.82 -4.94
N LEU A 144 -12.41 -12.90 -5.64
CA LEU A 144 -13.02 -13.25 -6.93
C LEU A 144 -14.31 -14.08 -6.79
N ALA A 145 -14.69 -14.47 -5.57
CA ALA A 145 -16.00 -15.10 -5.31
C ALA A 145 -17.18 -14.17 -5.63
N LYS A 146 -16.94 -12.85 -5.69
CA LYS A 146 -17.95 -11.86 -6.08
C LYS A 146 -17.70 -11.39 -7.51
N PRO A 147 -18.75 -10.99 -8.26
CA PRO A 147 -18.58 -10.38 -9.57
C PRO A 147 -17.63 -9.18 -9.52
N GLN A 148 -16.68 -9.14 -10.43
CA GLN A 148 -15.71 -8.05 -10.52
C GLN A 148 -16.27 -6.92 -11.39
N GLN A 149 -16.03 -5.66 -10.97
CA GLN A 149 -16.37 -4.47 -11.75
C GLN A 149 -15.21 -4.02 -12.66
N ASN A 150 -14.00 -4.51 -12.39
CA ASN A 150 -12.82 -4.23 -13.18
C ASN A 150 -11.93 -5.48 -13.25
N THR A 151 -10.95 -5.46 -14.14
CA THR A 151 -10.09 -6.61 -14.44
C THR A 151 -8.81 -6.67 -13.60
N GLU A 152 -8.54 -5.66 -12.76
CA GLU A 152 -7.23 -5.51 -12.09
C GLU A 152 -6.84 -6.72 -11.23
N ILE A 153 -7.76 -7.23 -10.41
CA ILE A 153 -7.49 -8.38 -9.53
C ILE A 153 -7.30 -9.67 -10.34
N LEU A 154 -8.10 -9.85 -11.42
CA LEU A 154 -7.97 -10.99 -12.33
C LEU A 154 -6.63 -10.99 -13.06
N ILE A 155 -6.22 -9.85 -13.61
CA ILE A 155 -4.93 -9.68 -14.28
C ILE A 155 -3.79 -9.95 -13.29
N MET A 156 -3.92 -9.49 -12.05
CA MET A 156 -2.92 -9.76 -11.02
C MET A 156 -2.85 -11.24 -10.62
N LYS A 157 -4.00 -11.94 -10.55
CA LYS A 157 -4.04 -13.40 -10.34
C LYS A 157 -3.32 -14.13 -11.47
N ALA A 158 -3.60 -13.78 -12.72
CA ALA A 158 -2.96 -14.39 -13.89
C ALA A 158 -1.43 -14.13 -13.92
N ALA A 159 -1.00 -12.91 -13.62
CA ALA A 159 0.42 -12.59 -13.50
C ALA A 159 1.11 -13.40 -12.39
N TYR A 160 0.46 -13.58 -11.24
CA TYR A 160 0.95 -14.43 -10.16
C TYR A 160 1.00 -15.92 -10.58
N GLN A 161 -0.02 -16.42 -11.28
CA GLN A 161 -0.07 -17.78 -11.79
C GLN A 161 1.09 -18.04 -12.76
N SER A 162 1.36 -17.11 -13.67
CA SER A 162 2.49 -17.18 -14.60
C SER A 162 3.84 -17.19 -13.87
N PHE A 163 4.03 -16.26 -12.93
CA PHE A 163 5.23 -16.18 -12.11
C PHE A 163 5.48 -17.45 -11.29
N SER A 164 4.42 -18.02 -10.69
CA SER A 164 4.49 -19.27 -9.91
C SER A 164 4.50 -20.54 -10.77
N LYS A 165 4.62 -20.40 -12.08
CA LYS A 165 4.67 -21.51 -13.06
C LYS A 165 3.49 -22.47 -12.93
N GLN A 166 2.31 -21.93 -12.66
CA GLN A 166 1.08 -22.73 -12.69
C GLN A 166 0.75 -23.20 -14.11
N PRO A 167 -0.06 -24.27 -14.26
CA PRO A 167 -0.45 -24.74 -15.58
C PRO A 167 -1.03 -23.64 -16.46
N GLN A 168 -0.62 -23.58 -17.73
CA GLN A 168 -1.09 -22.57 -18.69
C GLN A 168 -2.62 -22.54 -18.81
N GLU A 169 -3.27 -23.69 -18.62
CA GLU A 169 -4.73 -23.79 -18.60
C GLU A 169 -5.36 -22.93 -17.50
N ALA A 170 -4.76 -22.88 -16.30
CA ALA A 170 -5.25 -22.05 -15.18
C ALA A 170 -5.13 -20.56 -15.51
N ILE A 171 -4.04 -20.15 -16.17
CA ILE A 171 -3.85 -18.77 -16.64
C ILE A 171 -4.92 -18.43 -17.68
N CYS A 172 -5.15 -19.32 -18.65
CA CYS A 172 -6.17 -19.13 -19.69
C CYS A 172 -7.59 -19.04 -19.11
N GLN A 173 -7.90 -19.82 -18.08
CA GLN A 173 -9.20 -19.71 -17.39
C GLN A 173 -9.35 -18.33 -16.74
N THR A 174 -8.30 -17.82 -16.09
CA THR A 174 -8.31 -16.48 -15.51
C THR A 174 -8.43 -15.41 -16.61
N MET A 175 -7.75 -15.57 -17.75
CA MET A 175 -7.87 -14.64 -18.89
C MET A 175 -9.26 -14.64 -19.54
N ARG A 176 -9.95 -15.79 -19.58
CA ARG A 176 -11.38 -15.83 -20.03
C ARG A 176 -12.24 -15.00 -19.07
N GLN A 177 -12.05 -15.11 -17.75
CA GLN A 177 -12.76 -14.28 -16.78
C GLN A 177 -12.47 -12.78 -16.96
N VAL A 178 -11.25 -12.40 -17.39
CA VAL A 178 -10.93 -11.02 -17.76
C VAL A 178 -11.82 -10.58 -18.93
N LEU A 179 -11.99 -11.43 -19.96
CA LEU A 179 -12.84 -11.10 -21.11
C LEU A 179 -14.34 -11.09 -20.77
N ASP A 180 -14.79 -11.83 -19.76
CA ASP A 180 -16.17 -11.75 -19.27
C ASP A 180 -16.49 -10.37 -18.67
N VAL A 181 -15.47 -9.70 -18.07
CA VAL A 181 -15.59 -8.36 -17.51
C VAL A 181 -15.32 -7.27 -18.56
N GLU A 182 -14.29 -7.49 -19.41
CA GLU A 182 -13.82 -6.55 -20.43
C GLU A 182 -13.53 -7.29 -21.74
N PRO A 183 -14.53 -7.47 -22.61
CA PRO A 183 -14.39 -8.27 -23.85
C PRO A 183 -13.30 -7.77 -24.82
N GLY A 184 -12.93 -6.48 -24.74
CA GLY A 184 -11.88 -5.87 -25.56
C GLY A 184 -10.48 -5.87 -24.94
N ASN A 185 -10.25 -6.56 -23.83
CA ASN A 185 -8.96 -6.55 -23.14
C ASN A 185 -7.87 -7.18 -23.99
N GLN A 186 -6.95 -6.36 -24.51
CA GLN A 186 -5.90 -6.77 -25.45
C GLN A 186 -4.92 -7.78 -24.85
N MET A 187 -4.60 -7.66 -23.56
CA MET A 187 -3.71 -8.60 -22.87
C MET A 187 -4.33 -10.00 -22.84
N ALA A 188 -5.59 -10.10 -22.42
CA ALA A 188 -6.28 -11.38 -22.32
C ALA A 188 -6.49 -12.02 -23.71
N LEU A 189 -6.84 -11.23 -24.74
CA LEU A 189 -6.95 -11.70 -26.11
C LEU A 189 -5.62 -12.24 -26.62
N SER A 190 -4.52 -11.52 -26.44
CA SER A 190 -3.20 -11.94 -26.89
C SER A 190 -2.73 -13.24 -26.22
N GLU A 191 -2.91 -13.34 -24.90
CA GLU A 191 -2.52 -14.53 -24.14
C GLU A 191 -3.31 -15.78 -24.58
N LEU A 192 -4.61 -15.64 -24.78
CA LEU A 192 -5.47 -16.72 -25.26
C LEU A 192 -5.16 -17.12 -26.71
N LEU A 193 -4.89 -16.15 -27.59
CA LEU A 193 -4.50 -16.44 -28.98
C LEU A 193 -3.20 -17.22 -29.02
N GLN A 194 -2.18 -16.82 -28.27
CA GLN A 194 -0.92 -17.55 -28.19
C GLN A 194 -1.15 -18.99 -27.69
N TYR A 195 -1.90 -19.15 -26.61
CA TYR A 195 -2.20 -20.46 -26.04
C TYR A 195 -2.85 -21.42 -27.04
N TYR A 196 -3.83 -20.93 -27.83
CA TYR A 196 -4.50 -21.77 -28.83
C TYR A 196 -3.66 -22.02 -30.09
N ALA A 197 -2.82 -21.05 -30.48
CA ALA A 197 -1.93 -21.20 -31.61
C ALA A 197 -0.83 -22.27 -31.38
N GLU A 198 -0.37 -22.43 -30.14
CA GLU A 198 0.64 -23.45 -29.77
C GLU A 198 0.06 -24.87 -29.69
N ARG A 199 -1.28 -25.02 -29.72
CA ARG A 199 -1.97 -26.32 -29.59
C ARG A 199 -2.67 -26.80 -30.86
N ASN A 200 -2.66 -26.01 -31.92
CA ASN A 200 -3.11 -26.40 -33.27
C ASN A 200 -1.92 -26.71 -34.16
#